data_be836b3fde06e120aa68de20d9385254
#
_entry.id   be836b3fde06e120aa68de20d9385254
#
_cell.length_a   1.000
_cell.length_b   1.000
_cell.length_c   1.000
_cell.angle_alpha   90.00
_cell.angle_beta   90.00
_cell.angle_gamma   90.00
#
_symmetry.space_group_name_H-M   'P 1'
#
loop_
_entity.id
_entity.type
_entity.pdbx_description
1 polymer ?
#
loop_
_entity_poly.entity_id
_entity_poly.type
_entity_poly.pdbx_seq_one_letter_code
_entity_poly.pdbx_strand_id
1 'polypeptide(L)'
;MHSATRVLDDRPRIVVADEDHSVVQFVMQTLRKDGNAVFHAYDSLSAVQLAFSLDRCDLLISNTRVEGLPGIDLIHQLRRKLPDLPILYMANIGRSTPELEAQLPSDVPILREPFTAEELRAAVRPFIPDGRG
;
A
#
# COMPACT_ATOMS: atom_id res chain seq x y z
N MET A 1 19.47 -25.59 13.46
CA MET A 1 18.95 -25.17 13.22
C MET A 1 18.11 -24.47 13.18
N HIS A 2 17.99 -23.86 12.96
CA HIS A 2 17.15 -23.15 12.95
C HIS A 2 16.24 -22.97 12.13
N SER A 3 16.37 -23.27 10.93
CA SER A 3 15.24 -23.09 10.06
C SER A 3 14.06 -23.94 10.46
N ALA A 4 14.31 -25.04 11.05
CA ALA A 4 13.22 -25.86 11.57
C ALA A 4 12.38 -25.11 12.58
N THR A 5 12.99 -24.20 13.31
CA THR A 5 12.28 -23.43 14.32
C THR A 5 11.76 -22.12 13.79
N ARG A 6 12.19 -21.73 12.60
CA ARG A 6 11.74 -20.47 12.03
C ARG A 6 10.37 -20.66 11.42
N VAL A 7 9.42 -19.95 12.00
CA VAL A 7 8.07 -19.95 11.46
C VAL A 7 8.01 -19.02 10.27
N LEU A 8 7.61 -19.56 9.14
CA LEU A 8 7.46 -18.73 7.96
C LEU A 8 6.23 -17.85 8.16
N ASP A 9 6.43 -16.57 7.95
CA ASP A 9 5.34 -15.62 8.08
C ASP A 9 4.61 -15.56 6.75
N ASP A 10 3.47 -16.25 6.69
CA ASP A 10 2.67 -16.32 5.47
C ASP A 10 1.72 -15.16 5.31
N ARG A 11 1.71 -14.25 6.27
CA ARG A 11 0.79 -13.12 6.18
C ARG A 11 1.10 -12.29 4.96
N PRO A 12 0.07 -11.80 4.27
CA PRO A 12 0.30 -10.83 3.20
C PRO A 12 1.02 -9.61 3.76
N ARG A 13 1.93 -9.06 2.97
CA ARG A 13 2.74 -7.91 3.36
C ARG A 13 2.30 -6.69 2.60
N ILE A 14 1.88 -5.68 3.35
CA ILE A 14 1.32 -4.46 2.79
C ILE A 14 2.15 -3.29 3.28
N VAL A 15 2.57 -2.43 2.35
CA VAL A 15 3.27 -1.19 2.67
C VAL A 15 2.29 -0.05 2.46
N VAL A 16 2.15 0.82 3.47
CA VAL A 16 1.30 2.01 3.37
C VAL A 16 2.19 3.24 3.35
N ALA A 17 2.16 3.96 2.23
CA ALA A 17 2.94 5.18 2.05
C ALA A 17 2.02 6.38 2.17
N ASP A 18 2.15 7.13 3.25
CA ASP A 18 1.25 8.24 3.57
C ASP A 18 1.89 9.10 4.65
N GLU A 19 1.80 10.40 4.51
CA GLU A 19 2.30 11.31 5.52
C GLU A 19 1.27 11.65 6.60
N ASP A 20 0.01 11.29 6.40
CA ASP A 20 -1.07 11.60 7.34
C ASP A 20 -1.24 10.47 8.36
N HIS A 21 -0.84 10.75 9.61
CA HIS A 21 -0.85 9.76 10.66
C HIS A 21 -2.23 9.18 10.95
N SER A 22 -3.27 10.00 10.89
CA SER A 22 -4.60 9.51 11.24
C SER A 22 -5.13 8.53 10.21
N VAL A 23 -4.88 8.80 8.94
CA VAL A 23 -5.27 7.87 7.88
C VAL A 23 -4.46 6.57 8.01
N VAL A 24 -3.15 6.69 8.23
CA VAL A 24 -2.29 5.52 8.38
C VAL A 24 -2.74 4.65 9.54
N GLN A 25 -3.04 5.26 10.69
CA GLN A 25 -3.50 4.51 11.85
C GLN A 25 -4.74 3.69 11.52
N PHE A 26 -5.71 4.31 10.86
CA PHE A 26 -6.94 3.63 10.51
C PHE A 26 -6.67 2.46 9.55
N VAL A 27 -5.88 2.72 8.51
CA VAL A 27 -5.56 1.69 7.52
C VAL A 27 -4.81 0.53 8.17
N MET A 28 -3.79 0.85 8.97
CA MET A 28 -2.98 -0.18 9.60
C MET A 28 -3.78 -1.02 10.58
N GLN A 29 -4.59 -0.37 11.42
CA GLN A 29 -5.40 -1.11 12.39
C GLN A 29 -6.37 -2.04 11.69
N THR A 30 -7.02 -1.55 10.65
CA THR A 30 -8.00 -2.34 9.91
C THR A 30 -7.34 -3.56 9.28
N LEU A 31 -6.25 -3.36 8.55
CA LEU A 31 -5.63 -4.43 7.80
C LEU A 31 -4.88 -5.40 8.69
N ARG A 32 -4.29 -4.93 9.78
CA ARG A 32 -3.63 -5.82 10.74
C ARG A 32 -4.65 -6.71 11.45
N LYS A 33 -5.81 -6.16 11.75
CA LYS A 33 -6.88 -6.93 12.37
C LYS A 33 -7.31 -8.08 11.48
N ASP A 34 -7.21 -7.89 10.17
CA ASP A 34 -7.57 -8.90 9.20
C ASP A 34 -6.45 -9.91 8.92
N GLY A 35 -5.34 -9.82 9.65
CA GLY A 35 -4.27 -10.82 9.55
C GLY A 35 -3.14 -10.45 8.63
N ASN A 36 -3.04 -9.20 8.21
CA ASN A 36 -1.97 -8.76 7.33
C ASN A 36 -0.80 -8.18 8.13
N ALA A 37 0.41 -8.35 7.59
CA ALA A 37 1.60 -7.66 8.09
C ALA A 37 1.65 -6.31 7.37
N VAL A 38 1.50 -5.23 8.12
CA VAL A 38 1.39 -3.89 7.54
C VAL A 38 2.53 -3.02 8.03
N PHE A 39 3.22 -2.40 7.10
CA PHE A 39 4.39 -1.56 7.34
C PHE A 39 4.08 -0.15 6.87
N HIS A 40 4.51 0.83 7.66
CA HIS A 40 4.24 2.23 7.34
C HIS A 40 5.50 2.92 6.82
N ALA A 41 5.34 3.66 5.73
CA ALA A 41 6.37 4.55 5.20
C ALA A 41 5.83 5.97 5.21
N TYR A 42 6.51 6.86 5.93
CA TYR A 42 6.10 8.25 6.03
C TYR A 42 6.48 9.07 4.80
N ASP A 43 7.51 8.64 4.09
CA ASP A 43 8.03 9.39 2.97
C ASP A 43 8.38 8.44 1.83
N SER A 44 8.72 9.02 0.69
CA SER A 44 8.99 8.25 -0.51
C SER A 44 10.23 7.38 -0.37
N LEU A 45 11.25 7.87 0.32
CA LEU A 45 12.47 7.08 0.50
C LEU A 45 12.21 5.83 1.31
N SER A 46 11.47 5.98 2.42
CA SER A 46 11.12 4.84 3.25
C SER A 46 10.27 3.84 2.48
N ALA A 47 9.36 4.33 1.64
CA ALA A 47 8.51 3.44 0.84
C ALA A 47 9.35 2.62 -0.12
N VAL A 48 10.30 3.26 -0.80
CA VAL A 48 11.20 2.56 -1.71
C VAL A 48 12.03 1.52 -0.96
N GLN A 49 12.59 1.92 0.17
CA GLN A 49 13.41 1.01 0.97
C GLN A 49 12.61 -0.20 1.43
N LEU A 50 11.39 0.01 1.91
CA LEU A 50 10.54 -1.09 2.35
C LEU A 50 10.18 -2.00 1.20
N ALA A 51 9.82 -1.44 0.05
CA ALA A 51 9.41 -2.24 -1.10
C ALA A 51 10.54 -3.15 -1.57
N PHE A 52 11.79 -2.68 -1.48
CA PHE A 52 12.93 -3.48 -1.91
C PHE A 52 13.47 -4.42 -0.83
N SER A 53 13.29 -4.07 0.45
CA SER A 53 13.88 -4.87 1.52
C SER A 53 13.01 -6.04 1.95
N LEU A 54 11.72 -5.97 1.68
CA LEU A 54 10.83 -7.08 1.99
C LEU A 54 11.04 -8.19 0.98
N ASP A 55 11.05 -9.44 1.47
CA ASP A 55 11.15 -10.58 0.57
C ASP A 55 9.98 -10.62 -0.40
N ARG A 56 8.83 -10.17 0.07
CA ARG A 56 7.61 -10.15 -0.73
C ARG A 56 6.79 -8.96 -0.29
N CYS A 57 6.33 -8.19 -1.24
CA CYS A 57 5.36 -7.13 -1.00
C CYS A 57 4.12 -7.43 -1.82
N ASP A 58 3.04 -7.73 -1.16
CA ASP A 58 1.80 -8.12 -1.84
C ASP A 58 0.99 -6.92 -2.29
N LEU A 59 1.20 -5.77 -1.66
CA LEU A 59 0.46 -4.57 -2.02
C LEU A 59 1.16 -3.35 -1.45
N LEU A 60 1.29 -2.32 -2.28
CA LEU A 60 1.66 -0.99 -1.83
C LEU A 60 0.44 -0.10 -1.91
N ILE A 61 0.08 0.54 -0.81
CA ILE A 61 -1.00 1.53 -0.79
C ILE A 61 -0.34 2.89 -0.71
N SER A 62 -0.56 3.72 -1.73
CA SER A 62 0.04 5.05 -1.80
C SER A 62 -1.03 6.12 -1.74
N ASN A 63 -0.90 7.03 -0.79
CA ASN A 63 -1.78 8.20 -0.74
C ASN A 63 -1.36 9.21 -1.81
N THR A 64 -2.26 10.14 -2.08
CA THR A 64 -1.98 11.30 -2.95
C THR A 64 -0.77 12.06 -2.44
N ARG A 65 -0.63 12.15 -1.12
CA ARG A 65 0.45 12.89 -0.48
C ARG A 65 1.39 11.96 0.25
N VAL A 66 2.62 11.94 -0.22
CA VAL A 66 3.71 11.23 0.44
C VAL A 66 4.86 12.24 0.50
N GLU A 67 5.44 12.41 1.67
CA GLU A 67 6.53 13.38 1.82
C GLU A 67 7.70 12.96 0.93
N GLY A 68 8.26 13.91 0.23
CA GLY A 68 9.40 13.68 -0.68
C GLY A 68 9.00 13.55 -2.13
N LEU A 69 7.87 12.93 -2.41
CA LEU A 69 7.34 12.78 -3.77
C LEU A 69 5.83 12.74 -3.70
N PRO A 70 5.14 13.35 -4.67
CA PRO A 70 3.71 13.06 -4.81
C PRO A 70 3.48 11.56 -4.97
N GLY A 71 2.35 11.09 -4.46
CA GLY A 71 2.07 9.66 -4.47
C GLY A 71 2.14 9.03 -5.85
N ILE A 72 1.66 9.76 -6.87
CA ILE A 72 1.69 9.24 -8.24
C ILE A 72 3.12 9.11 -8.75
N ASP A 73 3.98 10.07 -8.42
CA ASP A 73 5.38 9.99 -8.82
C ASP A 73 6.08 8.81 -8.15
N LEU A 74 5.75 8.57 -6.88
CA LEU A 74 6.26 7.41 -6.18
C LEU A 74 5.85 6.11 -6.85
N ILE A 75 4.58 6.04 -7.28
CA ILE A 75 4.07 4.86 -7.97
C ILE A 75 4.87 4.61 -9.25
N HIS A 76 5.07 5.65 -10.04
CA HIS A 76 5.84 5.49 -11.28
C HIS A 76 7.27 5.09 -11.02
N GLN A 77 7.89 5.67 -9.99
CA GLN A 77 9.26 5.31 -9.64
C GLN A 77 9.38 3.84 -9.26
N LEU A 78 8.46 3.36 -8.44
CA LEU A 78 8.49 1.95 -8.01
C LEU A 78 8.19 1.02 -9.17
N ARG A 79 7.25 1.37 -10.03
CA ARG A 79 6.87 0.51 -11.15
C ARG A 79 7.97 0.39 -12.20
N ARG A 80 8.85 1.36 -12.30
CA ARG A 80 10.00 1.24 -13.20
C ARG A 80 10.92 0.11 -12.76
N LYS A 81 11.03 -0.14 -11.46
CA LYS A 81 11.95 -1.16 -10.93
C LYS A 81 11.23 -2.43 -10.53
N LEU A 82 9.98 -2.32 -10.16
CA LEU A 82 9.15 -3.45 -9.75
C LEU A 82 7.86 -3.42 -10.56
N PRO A 83 7.95 -3.83 -11.84
CA PRO A 83 6.81 -3.63 -12.76
C PRO A 83 5.56 -4.42 -12.37
N ASP A 84 5.70 -5.48 -11.58
CA ASP A 84 4.57 -6.30 -11.18
C ASP A 84 4.05 -5.99 -9.79
N LEU A 85 4.59 -4.96 -9.14
CA LEU A 85 4.17 -4.62 -7.78
C LEU A 85 2.70 -4.19 -7.79
N PRO A 86 1.84 -4.88 -7.04
CA PRO A 86 0.45 -4.44 -6.93
C PRO A 86 0.35 -3.14 -6.15
N ILE A 87 -0.45 -2.21 -6.65
CA ILE A 87 -0.56 -0.89 -6.05
C ILE A 87 -2.02 -0.47 -5.97
N LEU A 88 -2.38 0.14 -4.84
CA LEU A 88 -3.66 0.78 -4.62
C LEU A 88 -3.39 2.25 -4.31
N TYR A 89 -4.12 3.15 -4.98
CA TYR A 89 -3.95 4.59 -4.77
C TYR A 89 -5.10 5.11 -3.92
N MET A 90 -4.75 5.81 -2.83
CA MET A 90 -5.74 6.48 -1.99
C MET A 90 -5.85 7.94 -2.44
N ALA A 91 -7.04 8.31 -2.90
CA ALA A 91 -7.27 9.66 -3.41
C ALA A 91 -7.74 10.57 -2.30
N ASN A 92 -6.91 11.55 -1.95
CA ASN A 92 -7.21 12.52 -0.90
C ASN A 92 -8.12 13.61 -1.45
N ILE A 93 -9.19 13.91 -0.71
CA ILE A 93 -10.13 14.95 -1.10
C ILE A 93 -9.42 16.28 -1.18
N GLY A 94 -9.64 16.99 -2.29
CA GLY A 94 -9.06 18.31 -2.48
C GLY A 94 -7.61 18.30 -2.96
N ARG A 95 -6.99 17.12 -3.03
CA ARG A 95 -5.62 17.00 -3.48
C ARG A 95 -5.50 16.17 -4.74
N SER A 96 -6.28 15.10 -4.84
CA SER A 96 -6.26 14.27 -6.02
C SER A 96 -7.24 14.83 -7.04
N THR A 97 -6.76 15.07 -8.26
CA THR A 97 -7.57 15.66 -9.32
C THR A 97 -7.70 14.65 -10.46
N PRO A 98 -8.71 14.82 -11.33
CA PRO A 98 -8.80 13.96 -12.50
C PRO A 98 -7.53 13.97 -13.35
N GLU A 99 -6.87 15.11 -13.47
CA GLU A 99 -5.63 15.22 -14.23
C GLU A 99 -4.52 14.38 -13.62
N LEU A 100 -4.39 14.39 -12.30
CA LEU A 100 -3.42 13.56 -11.62
C LEU A 100 -3.75 12.09 -11.77
N GLU A 101 -5.03 11.75 -11.58
CA GLU A 101 -5.45 10.36 -11.64
C GLU A 101 -5.28 9.76 -13.03
N ALA A 102 -5.36 10.61 -14.05
CA ALA A 102 -5.14 10.15 -15.43
C ALA A 102 -3.69 9.70 -15.65
N GLN A 103 -2.77 10.09 -14.76
CA GLN A 103 -1.36 9.70 -14.86
C GLN A 103 -1.06 8.36 -14.19
N LEU A 104 -2.03 7.77 -13.50
CA LEU A 104 -1.83 6.47 -12.86
C LEU A 104 -1.69 5.38 -13.92
N PRO A 105 -0.87 4.34 -13.62
CA PRO A 105 -0.91 3.15 -14.46
C PRO A 105 -2.32 2.60 -14.53
N SER A 106 -2.70 2.04 -15.66
CA SER A 106 -4.09 1.66 -15.91
C SER A 106 -4.61 0.57 -14.98
N ASP A 107 -3.71 -0.20 -14.38
CA ASP A 107 -4.09 -1.28 -13.50
C ASP A 107 -4.19 -0.87 -12.03
N VAL A 108 -3.90 0.39 -11.70
CA VAL A 108 -3.93 0.86 -10.32
C VAL A 108 -5.33 1.35 -9.98
N PRO A 109 -6.03 0.66 -9.06
CA PRO A 109 -7.35 1.12 -8.64
C PRO A 109 -7.24 2.30 -7.68
N ILE A 110 -8.34 3.01 -7.54
CA ILE A 110 -8.43 4.21 -6.71
C ILE A 110 -9.42 3.98 -5.59
N LEU A 111 -8.99 4.24 -4.37
CA LEU A 111 -9.88 4.26 -3.20
C LEU A 111 -9.98 5.70 -2.72
N ARG A 112 -11.19 6.26 -2.76
CA ARG A 112 -11.38 7.68 -2.45
C ARG A 112 -11.71 7.89 -0.99
N GLU A 113 -11.06 8.86 -0.39
CA GLU A 113 -11.36 9.29 0.96
C GLU A 113 -12.60 10.20 0.96
N PRO A 114 -13.42 10.14 2.00
CA PRO A 114 -13.32 9.21 3.13
C PRO A 114 -13.84 7.83 2.75
N PHE A 115 -13.27 6.81 3.35
CA PHE A 115 -13.71 5.45 3.10
C PHE A 115 -13.94 4.73 4.43
N THR A 116 -14.81 3.75 4.39
CA THR A 116 -15.09 2.90 5.55
C THR A 116 -14.10 1.74 5.58
N ALA A 117 -14.07 1.05 6.74
CA ALA A 117 -13.26 -0.15 6.85
C ALA A 117 -13.68 -1.19 5.80
N GLU A 118 -14.99 -1.30 5.54
CA GLU A 118 -15.47 -2.24 4.54
C GLU A 118 -15.02 -1.89 3.13
N GLU A 119 -15.03 -0.59 2.82
CA GLU A 119 -14.56 -0.13 1.51
C GLU A 119 -13.07 -0.39 1.36
N LEU A 120 -12.31 -0.16 2.41
CA LEU A 120 -10.88 -0.46 2.39
C LEU A 120 -10.64 -1.95 2.18
N ARG A 121 -11.36 -2.79 2.90
CA ARG A 121 -11.21 -4.23 2.77
C ARG A 121 -11.57 -4.70 1.37
N ALA A 122 -12.63 -4.16 0.81
CA ALA A 122 -13.04 -4.52 -0.55
C ALA A 122 -11.98 -4.13 -1.58
N ALA A 123 -11.35 -2.96 -1.40
CA ALA A 123 -10.31 -2.50 -2.30
C ALA A 123 -9.04 -3.35 -2.22
N VAL A 124 -8.73 -3.86 -1.03
CA VAL A 124 -7.52 -4.64 -0.78
C VAL A 124 -7.70 -6.11 -1.17
N ARG A 125 -8.92 -6.62 -1.07
CA ARG A 125 -9.18 -8.06 -1.24
C ARG A 125 -8.61 -8.67 -2.51
N PRO A 126 -8.70 -8.01 -3.68
CA PRO A 126 -8.17 -8.63 -4.91
C PRO A 126 -6.67 -8.90 -4.86
N PHE A 127 -5.95 -8.23 -3.97
CA PHE A 127 -4.49 -8.37 -3.90
C PHE A 127 -4.04 -9.34 -2.81
N ILE A 128 -4.96 -9.80 -1.98
CA ILE A 128 -4.63 -10.67 -0.86
C ILE A 128 -4.84 -12.11 -1.32
N PRO A 129 -3.86 -12.99 -1.09
CA PRO A 129 -4.03 -14.38 -1.48
C PRO A 129 -5.24 -15.01 -0.80
N ASP A 130 -5.97 -15.82 -1.55
CA ASP A 130 -7.11 -16.55 -1.01
C ASP A 130 -6.67 -17.50 0.09
N GLY A 131 -7.61 -17.85 0.95
CA GLY A 131 -7.31 -18.78 2.03
C GLY A 131 -6.72 -18.13 3.24
N ARG A 132 -6.67 -16.83 3.23
CA ARG A 132 -6.19 -16.11 4.40
C ARG A 132 -7.28 -15.95 5.41
N GLY A 133 -8.21 -16.35 5.38
CA GLY A 133 -9.27 -16.35 6.39
C GLY A 133 -9.35 -15.09 7.22
#